data_927c9c09493541f7087ddfff61cc617f
#
_entry.id   927c9c09493541f7087ddfff61cc617f
#
_cell.length_a   1.000
_cell.length_b   1.000
_cell.length_c   1.000
_cell.angle_alpha   90.00
_cell.angle_beta   90.00
_cell.angle_gamma   90.00
#
_symmetry.space_group_name_H-M   'P 1'
#
loop_
_entity.id
_entity.type
_entity.pdbx_description
1 polymer ?
#
loop_
_entity_poly.entity_id
_entity_poly.type
_entity_poly.pdbx_seq_one_letter_code
_entity_poly.pdbx_strand_id
1 'polypeptide(L)'
;MITDVHAHYLPPEYIQRLASLSSGPPRGTPPRNNDLTEVERRIEMMDDAGVVRQVLSPMTGPYLEDGAKASEAAKVLNDCYAELIAKQPGRFAGFVSLPLPHVEASLREMRRGLDELDMAGVAMNCSVFDRSTAEEEFEPLYEEMNRRGTVIFYHPVQNGICSPMINDYGFTVSVGASLEDSAIVLHHIARRLPARYPNIKMIVPHLGGIIPMLLQRLDNQAPQQHPDLPEKASVTARRFYYDTVGHGSQEALACAAGAFGVDHLVTGSDYPVLLSFEAYRETFDYINRSQLKPEEIQSVLHENAAKLLGLPIS
;
A
#
# COMPACT_ATOMS: atom_id res chain seq x y z
N MET A 1 2.35 20.59 -6.41
CA MET A 1 3.19 19.58 -5.71
C MET A 1 2.44 18.24 -5.66
N ILE A 2 3.15 17.13 -5.81
CA ILE A 2 2.56 15.79 -5.78
C ILE A 2 3.36 14.94 -4.78
N THR A 3 2.67 14.18 -3.92
CA THR A 3 3.26 13.17 -3.04
C THR A 3 2.73 11.81 -3.44
N ASP A 4 3.59 10.99 -4.02
CA ASP A 4 3.28 9.65 -4.51
C ASP A 4 3.47 8.62 -3.36
N VAL A 5 2.36 8.10 -2.81
CA VAL A 5 2.41 7.16 -1.67
C VAL A 5 2.52 5.70 -2.08
N HIS A 6 2.42 5.42 -3.38
CA HIS A 6 2.44 4.05 -3.93
C HIS A 6 3.53 3.94 -4.99
N ALA A 7 4.75 3.71 -4.54
CA ALA A 7 5.89 3.49 -5.42
C ALA A 7 6.77 2.35 -4.90
N HIS A 8 7.04 1.38 -5.76
CA HIS A 8 7.85 0.22 -5.41
C HIS A 8 9.32 0.47 -5.73
N TYR A 9 10.18 0.07 -4.81
CA TYR A 9 11.62 0.04 -5.03
C TYR A 9 12.18 -1.27 -4.46
N LEU A 10 12.83 -2.03 -5.32
CA LEU A 10 13.53 -3.26 -4.95
C LEU A 10 15.03 -3.06 -5.21
N PRO A 11 15.81 -2.66 -4.20
CA PRO A 11 17.25 -2.42 -4.36
C PRO A 11 17.97 -3.65 -4.89
N PRO A 12 18.98 -3.50 -5.78
CA PRO A 12 19.75 -4.63 -6.31
C PRO A 12 20.35 -5.53 -5.22
N GLU A 13 20.83 -4.93 -4.14
CA GLU A 13 21.37 -5.65 -2.97
C GLU A 13 20.31 -6.52 -2.31
N TYR A 14 19.10 -5.99 -2.12
CA TYR A 14 17.98 -6.76 -1.57
C TYR A 14 17.59 -7.92 -2.47
N ILE A 15 17.51 -7.71 -3.79
CA ILE A 15 17.18 -8.77 -4.75
C ILE A 15 18.20 -9.90 -4.69
N GLN A 16 19.49 -9.57 -4.69
CA GLN A 16 20.57 -10.54 -4.58
C GLN A 16 20.48 -11.32 -3.25
N ARG A 17 20.23 -10.60 -2.15
CA ARG A 17 20.11 -11.23 -0.84
C ARG A 17 18.91 -12.16 -0.76
N LEU A 18 17.75 -11.70 -1.18
CA LEU A 18 16.53 -12.48 -1.21
C LEU A 18 16.70 -13.76 -2.05
N ALA A 19 17.31 -13.66 -3.23
CA ALA A 19 17.61 -14.80 -4.08
C ALA A 19 18.55 -15.82 -3.41
N SER A 20 19.50 -15.38 -2.59
CA SER A 20 20.40 -16.27 -1.84
C SER A 20 19.72 -16.96 -0.65
N LEU A 21 18.65 -16.40 -0.12
CA LEU A 21 17.93 -16.90 1.05
C LEU A 21 16.75 -17.80 0.67
N SER A 22 16.19 -17.64 -0.54
CA SER A 22 15.02 -18.40 -1.01
C SER A 22 15.44 -19.66 -1.76
N SER A 23 14.63 -20.72 -1.61
CA SER A 23 14.83 -22.00 -2.33
C SER A 23 14.22 -22.03 -3.73
N GLY A 24 13.66 -20.91 -4.20
CA GLY A 24 12.99 -20.77 -5.51
C GLY A 24 12.98 -19.31 -5.97
N PRO A 25 12.48 -19.03 -7.17
CA PRO A 25 12.37 -17.66 -7.64
C PRO A 25 11.51 -16.86 -6.66
N PRO A 26 11.87 -15.59 -6.35
CA PRO A 26 11.05 -14.72 -5.54
C PRO A 26 9.63 -14.66 -6.11
N ARG A 27 8.61 -14.75 -5.23
CA ARG A 27 7.24 -14.49 -5.65
C ARG A 27 7.12 -13.00 -6.03
N GLY A 28 6.54 -12.73 -7.18
CA GLY A 28 6.46 -11.41 -7.79
C GLY A 28 7.54 -11.22 -8.86
N THR A 29 7.17 -10.55 -9.95
CA THR A 29 8.11 -10.22 -11.03
C THR A 29 8.94 -9.02 -10.57
N PRO A 30 10.28 -9.11 -10.46
CA PRO A 30 11.07 -7.93 -10.19
C PRO A 30 10.84 -6.92 -11.31
N PRO A 31 10.68 -5.62 -10.98
CA PRO A 31 10.53 -4.59 -11.98
C PRO A 31 11.70 -4.64 -12.97
N ARG A 32 11.41 -4.45 -14.25
CA ARG A 32 12.39 -4.56 -15.35
C ARG A 32 13.56 -3.57 -15.28
N ASN A 33 13.55 -2.62 -14.34
CA ASN A 33 14.45 -1.47 -14.28
C ASN A 33 15.24 -1.37 -12.96
N ASN A 34 15.72 -2.48 -12.40
CA ASN A 34 16.53 -2.47 -11.18
C ASN A 34 18.03 -2.47 -11.50
N ASP A 35 18.50 -1.52 -12.27
CA ASP A 35 19.94 -1.27 -12.44
C ASP A 35 20.44 -0.11 -11.55
N LEU A 36 21.76 0.11 -11.53
CA LEU A 36 22.39 1.15 -10.70
C LEU A 36 21.96 2.58 -11.06
N THR A 37 21.36 2.80 -12.23
CA THR A 37 20.88 4.10 -12.72
C THR A 37 19.35 4.28 -12.52
N GLU A 38 18.69 3.35 -11.87
CA GLU A 38 17.24 3.41 -11.65
C GLU A 38 16.84 4.63 -10.83
N VAL A 39 17.60 4.95 -9.78
CA VAL A 39 17.31 6.07 -8.89
C VAL A 39 17.41 7.42 -9.60
N GLU A 40 18.43 7.62 -10.44
CA GLU A 40 18.59 8.84 -11.23
C GLU A 40 17.41 9.02 -12.19
N ARG A 41 17.06 7.98 -12.97
CA ARG A 41 15.91 8.00 -13.88
C ARG A 41 14.60 8.24 -13.14
N ARG A 42 14.43 7.66 -11.96
CA ARG A 42 13.24 7.85 -11.11
C ARG A 42 13.11 9.33 -10.71
N ILE A 43 14.21 9.96 -10.26
CA ILE A 43 14.21 11.37 -9.89
C ILE A 43 13.88 12.26 -11.09
N GLU A 44 14.48 12.00 -12.26
CA GLU A 44 14.15 12.73 -13.50
C GLU A 44 12.66 12.64 -13.84
N MET A 45 12.06 11.43 -13.78
CA MET A 45 10.62 11.27 -14.02
C MET A 45 9.74 11.96 -12.95
N MET A 46 10.17 11.92 -11.69
CA MET A 46 9.50 12.64 -10.61
C MET A 46 9.52 14.16 -10.88
N ASP A 47 10.67 14.70 -11.29
CA ASP A 47 10.81 16.13 -11.61
C ASP A 47 9.92 16.53 -12.79
N ASP A 48 9.94 15.74 -13.87
CA ASP A 48 9.11 15.97 -15.04
C ASP A 48 7.61 15.94 -14.72
N ALA A 49 7.19 15.09 -13.79
CA ALA A 49 5.79 14.97 -13.37
C ALA A 49 5.39 15.97 -12.26
N GLY A 50 6.34 16.69 -11.64
CA GLY A 50 6.07 17.57 -10.50
C GLY A 50 5.90 16.83 -9.18
N VAL A 51 6.40 15.58 -9.09
CA VAL A 51 6.39 14.77 -7.87
C VAL A 51 7.56 15.19 -6.97
N VAL A 52 7.21 15.79 -5.85
CA VAL A 52 8.22 16.26 -4.89
C VAL A 52 8.74 15.12 -4.02
N ARG A 53 7.91 14.10 -3.76
CA ARG A 53 8.26 12.98 -2.89
C ARG A 53 7.57 11.69 -3.31
N GLN A 54 8.30 10.58 -3.23
CA GLN A 54 7.75 9.23 -3.27
C GLN A 54 7.93 8.53 -1.92
N VAL A 55 6.94 7.69 -1.57
CA VAL A 55 7.02 6.80 -0.40
C VAL A 55 7.28 5.39 -0.90
N LEU A 56 8.44 4.85 -0.54
CA LEU A 56 8.93 3.57 -1.05
C LEU A 56 8.34 2.39 -0.28
N SER A 57 7.96 1.35 -1.02
CA SER A 57 7.50 0.08 -0.47
C SER A 57 7.95 -1.09 -1.36
N PRO A 58 8.00 -2.33 -0.85
CA PRO A 58 8.10 -3.50 -1.71
C PRO A 58 6.73 -3.81 -2.33
N MET A 59 6.71 -4.45 -3.51
CA MET A 59 5.47 -5.03 -4.05
C MET A 59 4.98 -6.18 -3.16
N THR A 60 5.92 -7.03 -2.75
CA THR A 60 5.66 -8.13 -1.81
C THR A 60 6.77 -8.11 -0.76
N GLY A 61 6.38 -8.26 0.51
CA GLY A 61 7.32 -8.32 1.61
C GLY A 61 8.22 -9.57 1.52
N PRO A 62 9.31 -9.60 2.31
CA PRO A 62 10.26 -10.71 2.34
C PRO A 62 9.68 -11.92 3.10
N TYR A 63 8.59 -12.48 2.60
CA TYR A 63 7.85 -13.56 3.24
C TYR A 63 8.49 -14.91 2.94
N LEU A 64 9.28 -15.40 3.87
CA LEU A 64 9.95 -16.70 3.82
C LEU A 64 9.45 -17.54 5.01
N GLU A 65 9.38 -18.87 4.81
CA GLU A 65 9.00 -19.80 5.89
C GLU A 65 10.01 -19.79 7.05
N ASP A 66 11.30 -19.63 6.73
CA ASP A 66 12.37 -19.49 7.70
C ASP A 66 12.41 -18.06 8.25
N GLY A 67 12.06 -17.91 9.53
CA GLY A 67 11.98 -16.60 10.19
C GLY A 67 13.31 -15.85 10.32
N ALA A 68 14.44 -16.56 10.39
CA ALA A 68 15.75 -15.92 10.43
C ALA A 68 16.09 -15.32 9.06
N LYS A 69 15.82 -16.05 8.00
CA LYS A 69 16.00 -15.59 6.62
C LYS A 69 15.07 -14.44 6.27
N ALA A 70 13.79 -14.55 6.67
CA ALA A 70 12.80 -13.47 6.49
C ALA A 70 13.25 -12.18 7.19
N SER A 71 13.72 -12.29 8.44
CA SER A 71 14.22 -11.16 9.23
C SER A 71 15.45 -10.53 8.59
N GLU A 72 16.37 -11.33 8.07
CA GLU A 72 17.56 -10.84 7.38
C GLU A 72 17.18 -10.08 6.10
N ALA A 73 16.29 -10.65 5.29
CA ALA A 73 15.82 -10.00 4.07
C ALA A 73 15.09 -8.68 4.35
N ALA A 74 14.22 -8.65 5.37
CA ALA A 74 13.54 -7.43 5.79
C ALA A 74 14.54 -6.35 6.23
N LYS A 75 15.53 -6.73 7.04
CA LYS A 75 16.58 -5.81 7.49
C LYS A 75 17.34 -5.18 6.33
N VAL A 76 17.80 -5.98 5.37
CA VAL A 76 18.52 -5.49 4.19
C VAL A 76 17.67 -4.50 3.40
N LEU A 77 16.40 -4.81 3.16
CA LEU A 77 15.51 -3.93 2.43
C LEU A 77 15.32 -2.58 3.13
N ASN A 78 15.03 -2.61 4.43
CA ASN A 78 14.80 -1.40 5.23
C ASN A 78 16.07 -0.56 5.36
N ASP A 79 17.25 -1.19 5.49
CA ASP A 79 18.53 -0.48 5.50
C ASP A 79 18.79 0.23 4.15
N CYS A 80 18.51 -0.43 3.01
CA CYS A 80 18.62 0.19 1.68
C CYS A 80 17.67 1.40 1.53
N TYR A 81 16.45 1.32 2.06
CA TYR A 81 15.52 2.46 2.04
C TYR A 81 16.06 3.62 2.87
N ALA A 82 16.53 3.35 4.09
CA ALA A 82 17.11 4.38 4.96
C ALA A 82 18.32 5.06 4.32
N GLU A 83 19.19 4.28 3.68
CA GLU A 83 20.34 4.82 2.95
C GLU A 83 19.91 5.72 1.77
N LEU A 84 18.91 5.30 0.99
CA LEU A 84 18.41 6.10 -0.13
C LEU A 84 17.78 7.41 0.37
N ILE A 85 16.97 7.35 1.41
CA ILE A 85 16.33 8.52 2.04
C ILE A 85 17.42 9.51 2.52
N ALA A 86 18.47 9.01 3.18
CA ALA A 86 19.58 9.84 3.65
C ALA A 86 20.39 10.46 2.52
N LYS A 87 20.57 9.75 1.39
CA LYS A 87 21.27 10.24 0.20
C LYS A 87 20.47 11.26 -0.60
N GLN A 88 19.14 11.22 -0.52
CA GLN A 88 18.21 12.05 -1.28
C GLN A 88 17.17 12.71 -0.34
N PRO A 89 17.62 13.60 0.55
CA PRO A 89 16.77 14.17 1.59
C PRO A 89 15.56 14.92 0.98
N GLY A 90 14.38 14.65 1.50
CA GLY A 90 13.13 15.27 1.05
C GLY A 90 12.52 14.65 -0.21
N ARG A 91 13.23 13.80 -0.97
CA ARG A 91 12.72 13.17 -2.19
C ARG A 91 12.03 11.83 -1.92
N PHE A 92 12.47 11.13 -0.90
CA PHE A 92 11.92 9.83 -0.53
C PHE A 92 11.51 9.79 0.93
N ALA A 93 10.51 8.98 1.21
CA ALA A 93 10.17 8.40 2.50
C ALA A 93 10.03 6.89 2.29
N GLY A 94 9.85 6.10 3.34
CA GLY A 94 9.72 4.66 3.19
C GLY A 94 8.75 4.06 4.20
N PHE A 95 8.13 2.96 3.82
CA PHE A 95 7.39 2.09 4.72
C PHE A 95 8.26 0.91 5.15
N VAL A 96 8.26 0.60 6.44
CA VAL A 96 8.95 -0.57 6.99
C VAL A 96 8.39 -1.84 6.38
N SER A 97 9.24 -2.67 5.79
CA SER A 97 8.88 -4.01 5.35
C SER A 97 9.05 -5.01 6.50
N LEU A 98 8.03 -5.79 6.77
CA LEU A 98 8.00 -6.74 7.88
C LEU A 98 8.27 -8.17 7.42
N PRO A 99 9.00 -8.99 8.21
CA PRO A 99 9.25 -10.40 7.92
C PRO A 99 8.05 -11.30 8.32
N LEU A 100 6.87 -11.02 7.72
CA LEU A 100 5.68 -11.84 7.97
C LEU A 100 5.86 -13.28 7.42
N PRO A 101 5.24 -14.28 8.07
CA PRO A 101 4.29 -14.21 9.18
C PRO A 101 4.91 -14.19 10.58
N HIS A 102 6.19 -13.98 10.73
CA HIS A 102 6.93 -14.09 11.99
C HIS A 102 6.69 -12.87 12.89
N VAL A 103 5.61 -12.90 13.69
CA VAL A 103 5.09 -11.75 14.46
C VAL A 103 6.15 -11.11 15.37
N GLU A 104 6.86 -11.90 16.19
CA GLU A 104 7.89 -11.37 17.08
C GLU A 104 9.06 -10.71 16.34
N ALA A 105 9.46 -11.28 15.21
CA ALA A 105 10.48 -10.68 14.36
C ALA A 105 9.96 -9.39 13.72
N SER A 106 8.71 -9.39 13.29
CA SER A 106 8.04 -8.23 12.71
C SER A 106 7.90 -7.09 13.71
N LEU A 107 7.57 -7.37 14.96
CA LEU A 107 7.54 -6.37 16.05
C LEU A 107 8.92 -5.74 16.29
N ARG A 108 9.99 -6.54 16.28
CA ARG A 108 11.35 -6.01 16.42
C ARG A 108 11.74 -5.11 15.25
N GLU A 109 11.49 -5.57 14.02
CA GLU A 109 11.84 -4.82 12.81
C GLU A 109 10.96 -3.56 12.65
N MET A 110 9.68 -3.63 13.02
CA MET A 110 8.80 -2.46 13.07
C MET A 110 9.35 -1.37 13.99
N ARG A 111 9.76 -1.75 15.20
CA ARG A 111 10.35 -0.79 16.16
C ARG A 111 11.63 -0.19 15.61
N ARG A 112 12.52 -1.02 15.07
CA ARG A 112 13.76 -0.54 14.45
C ARG A 112 13.47 0.42 13.29
N GLY A 113 12.58 0.05 12.38
CA GLY A 113 12.24 0.88 11.22
C GLY A 113 11.62 2.23 11.59
N LEU A 114 10.71 2.23 12.57
CA LEU A 114 10.02 3.46 13.00
C LEU A 114 10.85 4.33 13.95
N ASP A 115 11.68 3.73 14.84
CA ASP A 115 12.38 4.48 15.89
C ASP A 115 13.82 4.83 15.51
N GLU A 116 14.49 4.02 14.67
CA GLU A 116 15.91 4.19 14.34
C GLU A 116 16.14 4.62 12.87
N LEU A 117 15.24 4.20 11.95
CA LEU A 117 15.37 4.49 10.52
C LEU A 117 14.43 5.59 10.02
N ASP A 118 13.62 6.18 10.89
CA ASP A 118 12.68 7.29 10.63
C ASP A 118 11.72 7.00 9.45
N MET A 119 11.23 5.75 9.37
CA MET A 119 10.26 5.34 8.35
C MET A 119 8.88 5.92 8.63
N ALA A 120 8.15 6.28 7.57
CA ALA A 120 6.86 6.97 7.65
C ALA A 120 5.68 6.07 8.08
N GLY A 121 5.86 4.75 8.11
CA GLY A 121 4.84 3.78 8.45
C GLY A 121 5.27 2.36 8.12
N VAL A 122 4.33 1.46 7.92
CA VAL A 122 4.57 0.03 7.70
C VAL A 122 3.92 -0.42 6.39
N ALA A 123 4.62 -1.19 5.58
CA ALA A 123 4.05 -1.89 4.42
C ALA A 123 3.62 -3.31 4.83
N MET A 124 2.39 -3.68 4.50
CA MET A 124 1.85 -5.02 4.65
C MET A 124 1.16 -5.45 3.37
N ASN A 125 1.28 -6.73 3.00
CA ASN A 125 0.42 -7.22 1.92
C ASN A 125 -0.95 -7.63 2.45
N CYS A 126 -1.94 -7.71 1.56
CA CYS A 126 -3.30 -8.15 1.90
C CYS A 126 -3.33 -9.58 2.46
N SER A 127 -2.37 -10.40 2.03
CA SER A 127 -2.19 -11.77 2.52
C SER A 127 -0.72 -12.15 2.63
N VAL A 128 -0.43 -13.20 3.41
CA VAL A 128 0.86 -13.88 3.50
C VAL A 128 0.62 -15.39 3.51
N PHE A 129 1.27 -16.13 2.60
CA PHE A 129 1.05 -17.56 2.40
C PHE A 129 -0.45 -17.91 2.27
N ASP A 130 -1.17 -17.10 1.45
CA ASP A 130 -2.60 -17.24 1.14
C ASP A 130 -3.55 -17.08 2.35
N ARG A 131 -3.05 -16.53 3.47
CA ARG A 131 -3.83 -16.14 4.65
C ARG A 131 -3.91 -14.63 4.79
N SER A 132 -5.07 -14.13 5.20
CA SER A 132 -5.27 -12.70 5.40
C SER A 132 -4.37 -12.14 6.50
N THR A 133 -3.75 -10.99 6.25
CA THR A 133 -3.00 -10.29 7.30
C THR A 133 -3.90 -9.62 8.34
N ALA A 134 -5.23 -9.67 8.16
CA ALA A 134 -6.20 -9.28 9.18
C ALA A 134 -6.51 -10.41 10.19
N GLU A 135 -5.90 -11.61 10.11
CA GLU A 135 -6.15 -12.71 11.03
C GLU A 135 -5.64 -12.43 12.45
N GLU A 136 -6.17 -13.20 13.42
CA GLU A 136 -5.93 -13.02 14.86
C GLU A 136 -4.46 -13.13 15.23
N GLU A 137 -3.71 -13.99 14.56
CA GLU A 137 -2.28 -14.16 14.81
C GLU A 137 -1.47 -12.86 14.64
N PHE A 138 -1.95 -11.92 13.81
CA PHE A 138 -1.30 -10.63 13.56
C PHE A 138 -1.75 -9.52 14.52
N GLU A 139 -2.68 -9.79 15.43
CA GLU A 139 -3.19 -8.76 16.37
C GLU A 139 -2.10 -8.07 17.18
N PRO A 140 -1.01 -8.74 17.64
CA PRO A 140 0.07 -8.03 18.34
C PRO A 140 0.72 -6.92 17.51
N LEU A 141 0.74 -7.06 16.16
CA LEU A 141 1.21 -5.99 15.28
C LEU A 141 0.24 -4.81 15.27
N TYR A 142 -1.07 -5.08 15.20
CA TYR A 142 -2.11 -4.03 15.25
C TYR A 142 -2.11 -3.31 16.59
N GLU A 143 -1.89 -4.02 17.71
CA GLU A 143 -1.76 -3.41 19.03
C GLU A 143 -0.60 -2.40 19.09
N GLU A 144 0.58 -2.80 18.61
CA GLU A 144 1.77 -1.93 18.60
C GLU A 144 1.58 -0.76 17.62
N MET A 145 1.03 -0.99 16.43
CA MET A 145 0.72 0.06 15.46
C MET A 145 -0.32 1.05 16.00
N ASN A 146 -1.36 0.56 16.70
CA ASN A 146 -2.36 1.41 17.34
C ASN A 146 -1.79 2.27 18.46
N ARG A 147 -0.91 1.69 19.27
CA ARG A 147 -0.21 2.41 20.35
C ARG A 147 0.60 3.60 19.81
N ARG A 148 1.15 3.44 18.61
CA ARG A 148 1.98 4.45 17.92
C ARG A 148 1.19 5.42 17.04
N GLY A 149 -0.01 5.09 16.63
CA GLY A 149 -0.77 5.81 15.60
C GLY A 149 -0.15 5.65 14.21
N THR A 150 0.38 4.46 13.91
CA THR A 150 1.15 4.18 12.68
C THR A 150 0.26 4.16 11.45
N VAL A 151 0.83 4.57 10.31
CA VAL A 151 0.24 4.37 8.99
C VAL A 151 0.60 2.98 8.47
N ILE A 152 -0.39 2.24 7.96
CA ILE A 152 -0.20 0.99 7.21
C ILE A 152 -0.47 1.28 5.73
N PHE A 153 0.44 0.89 4.86
CA PHE A 153 0.21 0.80 3.42
C PHE A 153 0.00 -0.67 3.05
N TYR A 154 -1.18 -1.01 2.54
CA TYR A 154 -1.48 -2.35 2.03
C TYR A 154 -1.07 -2.48 0.57
N HIS A 155 -0.76 -3.72 0.16
CA HIS A 155 -0.54 -4.04 -1.25
C HIS A 155 -0.96 -5.49 -1.53
N PRO A 156 -1.58 -5.81 -2.69
CA PRO A 156 -1.93 -7.17 -3.05
C PRO A 156 -0.67 -8.01 -3.30
N VAL A 157 -0.77 -9.34 -3.12
CA VAL A 157 0.33 -10.27 -3.44
C VAL A 157 0.21 -10.85 -4.85
N GLN A 158 -0.84 -10.49 -5.57
CA GLN A 158 -1.14 -10.97 -6.91
C GLN A 158 -1.38 -12.50 -6.94
N ASN A 159 -2.14 -13.00 -5.97
CA ASN A 159 -2.59 -14.40 -5.92
C ASN A 159 -4.03 -14.59 -6.46
N GLY A 160 -4.70 -13.49 -6.89
CA GLY A 160 -6.05 -13.49 -7.41
C GLY A 160 -7.07 -14.02 -6.42
N ILE A 161 -6.91 -13.70 -5.12
CA ILE A 161 -7.68 -14.25 -4.00
C ILE A 161 -7.72 -15.79 -3.99
N CYS A 162 -6.67 -16.43 -4.50
CA CYS A 162 -6.55 -17.89 -4.66
C CYS A 162 -7.65 -18.51 -5.54
N SER A 163 -8.30 -17.73 -6.40
CA SER A 163 -9.41 -18.19 -7.23
C SER A 163 -8.96 -18.73 -8.59
N PRO A 164 -9.14 -20.03 -8.88
CA PRO A 164 -8.92 -20.58 -10.22
C PRO A 164 -9.77 -19.88 -11.29
N MET A 165 -10.98 -19.43 -10.93
CA MET A 165 -11.87 -18.71 -11.85
C MET A 165 -11.31 -17.35 -12.33
N ILE A 166 -10.28 -16.84 -11.67
CA ILE A 166 -9.56 -15.62 -12.04
C ILE A 166 -8.21 -15.99 -12.63
N ASN A 167 -7.47 -16.86 -11.94
CA ASN A 167 -6.09 -17.17 -12.27
C ASN A 167 -5.94 -17.97 -13.56
N ASP A 168 -6.81 -18.97 -13.76
CA ASP A 168 -6.77 -19.83 -14.94
C ASP A 168 -7.16 -19.09 -16.24
N TYR A 169 -7.82 -17.93 -16.10
CA TYR A 169 -8.20 -17.05 -17.23
C TYR A 169 -7.25 -15.86 -17.43
N GLY A 170 -6.15 -15.78 -16.68
CA GLY A 170 -5.11 -14.76 -16.88
C GLY A 170 -5.45 -13.38 -16.30
N PHE A 171 -6.45 -13.25 -15.42
CA PHE A 171 -6.87 -11.99 -14.80
C PHE A 171 -6.33 -11.78 -13.39
N THR A 172 -5.30 -12.52 -13.00
CA THR A 172 -4.71 -12.47 -11.65
C THR A 172 -4.28 -11.06 -11.24
N VAL A 173 -3.66 -10.30 -12.15
CA VAL A 173 -3.18 -8.94 -11.87
C VAL A 173 -4.31 -7.93 -12.09
N SER A 174 -4.89 -7.88 -13.29
CA SER A 174 -5.83 -6.80 -13.65
C SER A 174 -7.14 -6.80 -12.87
N VAL A 175 -7.60 -7.96 -12.39
CA VAL A 175 -8.83 -8.11 -11.61
C VAL A 175 -8.52 -8.63 -10.21
N GLY A 176 -7.67 -9.65 -10.13
CA GLY A 176 -7.35 -10.32 -8.87
C GLY A 176 -6.75 -9.38 -7.83
N ALA A 177 -5.83 -8.50 -8.22
CA ALA A 177 -5.24 -7.50 -7.31
C ALA A 177 -6.32 -6.61 -6.68
N SER A 178 -7.23 -6.05 -7.48
CA SER A 178 -8.34 -5.22 -6.96
C SER A 178 -9.30 -6.01 -6.06
N LEU A 179 -9.44 -7.32 -6.28
CA LEU A 179 -10.23 -8.18 -5.38
C LEU A 179 -9.49 -8.46 -4.07
N GLU A 180 -8.16 -8.59 -4.09
CA GLU A 180 -7.34 -8.70 -2.87
C GLU A 180 -7.45 -7.43 -2.01
N ASP A 181 -7.41 -6.24 -2.62
CA ASP A 181 -7.62 -4.96 -1.94
C ASP A 181 -9.01 -4.87 -1.32
N SER A 182 -10.00 -5.35 -2.04
CA SER A 182 -11.37 -5.41 -1.52
C SER A 182 -11.49 -6.38 -0.35
N ALA A 183 -10.85 -7.56 -0.46
CA ALA A 183 -10.89 -8.59 0.56
C ALA A 183 -10.29 -8.09 1.88
N ILE A 184 -9.14 -7.40 1.85
CA ILE A 184 -8.54 -6.89 3.08
C ILE A 184 -9.46 -5.87 3.78
N VAL A 185 -10.13 -4.98 3.04
CA VAL A 185 -11.12 -4.05 3.61
C VAL A 185 -12.28 -4.82 4.27
N LEU A 186 -12.82 -5.84 3.58
CA LEU A 186 -13.90 -6.67 4.12
C LEU A 186 -13.48 -7.43 5.37
N HIS A 187 -12.25 -7.97 5.40
CA HIS A 187 -11.70 -8.65 6.58
C HIS A 187 -11.55 -7.69 7.77
N HIS A 188 -11.08 -6.46 7.54
CA HIS A 188 -11.02 -5.44 8.58
C HIS A 188 -12.41 -5.08 9.13
N ILE A 189 -13.42 -4.94 8.26
CA ILE A 189 -14.81 -4.70 8.65
C ILE A 189 -15.31 -5.86 9.51
N ALA A 190 -15.22 -7.10 9.00
CA ALA A 190 -15.73 -8.29 9.67
C ALA A 190 -15.08 -8.52 11.05
N ARG A 191 -13.78 -8.26 11.16
CA ARG A 191 -13.04 -8.37 12.43
C ARG A 191 -13.09 -7.11 13.29
N ARG A 192 -13.76 -6.06 12.84
CA ARG A 192 -13.93 -4.79 13.58
C ARG A 192 -12.59 -4.12 13.94
N LEU A 193 -11.55 -4.33 13.11
CA LEU A 193 -10.20 -3.84 13.43
C LEU A 193 -10.14 -2.32 13.56
N PRO A 194 -10.77 -1.49 12.69
CA PRO A 194 -10.76 -0.04 12.85
C PRO A 194 -11.46 0.47 14.12
N ALA A 195 -12.42 -0.28 14.67
CA ALA A 195 -13.05 0.06 15.94
C ALA A 195 -12.19 -0.35 17.13
N ARG A 196 -11.47 -1.47 17.02
CA ARG A 196 -10.55 -1.98 18.07
C ARG A 196 -9.22 -1.23 18.10
N TYR A 197 -8.76 -0.76 16.94
CA TYR A 197 -7.48 -0.09 16.74
C TYR A 197 -7.64 1.26 16.04
N PRO A 198 -8.32 2.24 16.68
CA PRO A 198 -8.78 3.47 16.03
C PRO A 198 -7.67 4.46 15.66
N ASN A 199 -6.47 4.30 16.22
CA ASN A 199 -5.35 5.21 15.96
C ASN A 199 -4.58 4.84 14.67
N ILE A 200 -4.75 3.62 14.17
CA ILE A 200 -4.10 3.19 12.93
C ILE A 200 -4.73 3.91 11.74
N LYS A 201 -3.89 4.39 10.84
CA LYS A 201 -4.31 4.90 9.53
C LYS A 201 -3.92 3.88 8.46
N MET A 202 -4.85 3.54 7.57
CA MET A 202 -4.65 2.47 6.59
C MET A 202 -4.83 3.04 5.19
N ILE A 203 -3.83 2.85 4.32
CA ILE A 203 -3.91 3.16 2.89
C ILE A 203 -4.18 1.84 2.16
N VAL A 204 -5.27 1.80 1.41
CA VAL A 204 -5.66 0.67 0.56
C VAL A 204 -5.45 1.07 -0.90
N PRO A 205 -4.73 0.30 -1.71
CA PRO A 205 -4.39 0.69 -3.07
C PRO A 205 -5.57 0.54 -4.04
N HIS A 206 -5.34 0.99 -5.28
CA HIS A 206 -6.20 0.82 -6.45
C HIS A 206 -7.64 1.29 -6.21
N LEU A 207 -7.80 2.51 -5.64
CA LEU A 207 -9.11 3.10 -5.31
C LEU A 207 -9.97 2.20 -4.38
N GLY A 208 -9.35 1.26 -3.66
CA GLY A 208 -10.05 0.29 -2.79
C GLY A 208 -10.75 -0.85 -3.56
N GLY A 209 -10.28 -1.13 -4.78
CA GLY A 209 -10.81 -2.19 -5.61
C GLY A 209 -12.28 -2.01 -5.96
N ILE A 210 -13.13 -2.98 -5.61
CA ILE A 210 -14.58 -2.92 -5.89
C ILE A 210 -15.40 -2.34 -4.72
N ILE A 211 -14.78 -2.01 -3.59
CA ILE A 211 -15.48 -1.54 -2.38
C ILE A 211 -16.34 -0.30 -2.64
N PRO A 212 -15.88 0.75 -3.37
CA PRO A 212 -16.70 1.96 -3.55
C PRO A 212 -18.03 1.67 -4.23
N MET A 213 -18.09 0.69 -5.14
CA MET A 213 -19.34 0.28 -5.81
C MET A 213 -20.26 -0.53 -4.89
N LEU A 214 -19.74 -1.17 -3.85
CA LEU A 214 -20.48 -2.12 -3.03
C LEU A 214 -20.98 -1.54 -1.69
N LEU A 215 -20.61 -0.32 -1.30
CA LEU A 215 -20.90 0.20 0.04
C LEU A 215 -22.37 0.12 0.43
N GLN A 216 -23.29 0.52 -0.45
CA GLN A 216 -24.72 0.45 -0.17
C GLN A 216 -25.22 -0.99 -0.03
N ARG A 217 -24.69 -1.91 -0.85
CA ARG A 217 -25.00 -3.34 -0.74
C ARG A 217 -24.50 -3.92 0.58
N LEU A 218 -23.28 -3.57 0.97
CA LEU A 218 -22.70 -3.98 2.25
C LEU A 218 -23.54 -3.47 3.43
N ASP A 219 -23.94 -2.21 3.43
CA ASP A 219 -24.79 -1.64 4.47
C ASP A 219 -26.13 -2.35 4.61
N ASN A 220 -26.70 -2.80 3.49
CA ASN A 220 -27.98 -3.51 3.48
C ASN A 220 -27.85 -4.97 3.95
N GLN A 221 -26.74 -5.64 3.65
CA GLN A 221 -26.58 -7.08 3.88
C GLN A 221 -25.76 -7.42 5.14
N ALA A 222 -24.80 -6.58 5.51
CA ALA A 222 -23.95 -6.82 6.66
C ALA A 222 -24.69 -7.06 7.97
N PRO A 223 -25.82 -6.39 8.29
CA PRO A 223 -26.56 -6.68 9.52
C PRO A 223 -27.04 -8.13 9.66
N GLN A 224 -27.24 -8.82 8.54
CA GLN A 224 -27.63 -10.25 8.53
C GLN A 224 -26.42 -11.19 8.59
N GLN A 225 -25.32 -10.79 7.95
CA GLN A 225 -24.11 -11.59 7.85
C GLN A 225 -23.18 -11.43 9.07
N HIS A 226 -23.15 -10.22 9.62
CA HIS A 226 -22.31 -9.82 10.74
C HIS A 226 -23.12 -8.95 11.71
N PRO A 227 -24.05 -9.55 12.50
CA PRO A 227 -24.97 -8.79 13.38
C PRO A 227 -24.25 -8.01 14.49
N ASP A 228 -23.00 -8.37 14.79
CA ASP A 228 -22.21 -7.74 15.85
C ASP A 228 -21.36 -6.55 15.35
N LEU A 229 -21.53 -6.09 14.10
CA LEU A 229 -20.81 -4.91 13.64
C LEU A 229 -21.27 -3.69 14.44
N PRO A 230 -20.32 -2.87 14.98
CA PRO A 230 -20.66 -1.71 15.81
C PRO A 230 -21.26 -0.56 15.00
N GLU A 231 -21.06 -0.58 13.69
CA GLU A 231 -21.47 0.48 12.76
C GLU A 231 -21.70 -0.10 11.35
N LYS A 232 -22.26 0.70 10.46
CA LYS A 232 -22.40 0.34 9.04
C LYS A 232 -21.03 0.10 8.39
N ALA A 233 -20.97 -0.86 7.47
CA ALA A 233 -19.76 -1.16 6.71
C ALA A 233 -19.19 0.08 5.97
N SER A 234 -20.09 0.93 5.44
CA SER A 234 -19.69 2.19 4.78
C SER A 234 -19.04 3.20 5.73
N VAL A 235 -19.43 3.23 6.99
CA VAL A 235 -18.81 4.10 8.01
C VAL A 235 -17.41 3.61 8.32
N THR A 236 -17.25 2.30 8.51
CA THR A 236 -15.90 1.70 8.72
C THR A 236 -15.01 1.91 7.50
N ALA A 237 -15.52 1.68 6.27
CA ALA A 237 -14.73 1.86 5.04
C ALA A 237 -14.24 3.30 4.86
N ARG A 238 -14.98 4.31 5.31
CA ARG A 238 -14.56 5.72 5.28
C ARG A 238 -13.49 6.09 6.30
N ARG A 239 -13.04 5.16 7.13
CA ARG A 239 -11.89 5.37 8.02
C ARG A 239 -10.56 5.08 7.35
N PHE A 240 -10.58 4.38 6.21
CA PHE A 240 -9.39 4.11 5.41
C PHE A 240 -9.07 5.28 4.49
N TYR A 241 -7.82 5.34 4.04
CA TYR A 241 -7.37 6.14 2.92
C TYR A 241 -7.22 5.23 1.70
N TYR A 242 -7.38 5.78 0.52
CA TYR A 242 -7.33 5.03 -0.73
C TYR A 242 -6.42 5.75 -1.70
N ASP A 243 -5.49 5.03 -2.32
CA ASP A 243 -4.69 5.68 -3.34
C ASP A 243 -5.45 5.81 -4.67
N THR A 244 -4.90 6.61 -5.55
CA THR A 244 -5.55 6.94 -6.83
C THR A 244 -5.03 6.14 -8.01
N VAL A 245 -4.44 4.95 -7.79
CA VAL A 245 -4.03 4.08 -8.88
C VAL A 245 -5.28 3.52 -9.57
N GLY A 246 -5.71 4.19 -10.65
CA GLY A 246 -6.99 3.92 -11.34
C GLY A 246 -6.87 3.83 -12.86
N HIS A 247 -5.62 3.71 -13.40
CA HIS A 247 -5.37 3.63 -14.85
C HIS A 247 -6.09 4.73 -15.64
N GLY A 248 -6.12 5.96 -15.13
CA GLY A 248 -6.74 7.10 -15.81
C GLY A 248 -8.27 7.11 -15.85
N SER A 249 -8.96 6.16 -15.18
CA SER A 249 -10.42 6.09 -15.19
C SER A 249 -11.06 7.21 -14.37
N GLN A 250 -11.74 8.11 -15.05
CA GLN A 250 -12.52 9.20 -14.44
C GLN A 250 -13.71 8.67 -13.63
N GLU A 251 -14.36 7.61 -14.13
CA GLU A 251 -15.50 6.98 -13.50
C GLU A 251 -15.11 6.29 -12.19
N ALA A 252 -13.97 5.60 -12.17
CA ALA A 252 -13.46 4.96 -10.97
C ALA A 252 -13.07 5.99 -9.90
N LEU A 253 -12.38 7.07 -10.28
CA LEU A 253 -12.04 8.17 -9.38
C LEU A 253 -13.28 8.85 -8.80
N ALA A 254 -14.28 9.15 -9.64
CA ALA A 254 -15.53 9.76 -9.19
C ALA A 254 -16.30 8.84 -8.24
N CYS A 255 -16.33 7.52 -8.52
CA CYS A 255 -16.95 6.53 -7.65
C CYS A 255 -16.26 6.48 -6.27
N ALA A 256 -14.94 6.43 -6.23
CA ALA A 256 -14.17 6.41 -4.98
C ALA A 256 -14.33 7.72 -4.19
N ALA A 257 -14.25 8.88 -4.86
CA ALA A 257 -14.46 10.19 -4.23
C ALA A 257 -15.87 10.32 -3.61
N GLY A 258 -16.89 9.86 -4.32
CA GLY A 258 -18.28 9.86 -3.82
C GLY A 258 -18.51 8.86 -2.68
N ALA A 259 -17.81 7.71 -2.71
CA ALA A 259 -17.97 6.66 -1.73
C ALA A 259 -17.25 6.97 -0.41
N PHE A 260 -15.99 7.46 -0.48
CA PHE A 260 -15.12 7.58 0.67
C PHE A 260 -14.96 9.02 1.16
N GLY A 261 -15.10 10.00 0.28
CA GLY A 261 -14.74 11.39 0.50
C GLY A 261 -13.37 11.72 -0.09
N VAL A 262 -13.24 12.93 -0.62
CA VAL A 262 -11.99 13.41 -1.25
C VAL A 262 -10.83 13.50 -0.25
N ASP A 263 -11.12 13.80 1.00
CA ASP A 263 -10.18 13.88 2.12
C ASP A 263 -9.59 12.52 2.52
N HIS A 264 -10.14 11.44 2.00
CA HIS A 264 -9.64 10.07 2.15
C HIS A 264 -8.92 9.54 0.92
N LEU A 265 -8.75 10.34 -0.13
CA LEU A 265 -7.96 9.97 -1.31
C LEU A 265 -6.53 10.51 -1.19
N VAL A 266 -5.55 9.67 -1.52
CA VAL A 266 -4.12 10.01 -1.58
C VAL A 266 -3.53 9.57 -2.92
N THR A 267 -2.57 10.31 -3.44
CA THR A 267 -2.03 9.99 -4.77
C THR A 267 -1.04 8.85 -4.74
N GLY A 268 -1.19 7.91 -5.68
CA GLY A 268 -0.27 6.80 -5.93
C GLY A 268 -0.04 6.56 -7.42
N SER A 269 1.13 6.05 -7.77
CA SER A 269 1.50 5.74 -9.16
C SER A 269 1.60 4.26 -9.48
N ASP A 270 1.81 3.41 -8.49
CA ASP A 270 2.21 2.01 -8.67
C ASP A 270 3.50 1.88 -9.53
N TYR A 271 4.40 2.88 -9.42
CA TYR A 271 5.70 2.83 -10.10
C TYR A 271 6.53 1.63 -9.59
N PRO A 272 7.22 0.86 -10.44
CA PRO A 272 7.32 1.02 -11.90
C PRO A 272 6.31 0.17 -12.69
N VAL A 273 5.33 -0.46 -12.05
CA VAL A 273 4.38 -1.39 -12.69
C VAL A 273 3.58 -0.69 -13.78
N LEU A 274 3.04 0.48 -13.49
CA LEU A 274 2.23 1.25 -14.43
C LEU A 274 2.98 1.70 -15.69
N LEU A 275 4.31 1.78 -15.67
CA LEU A 275 5.10 2.11 -16.86
C LEU A 275 4.92 1.11 -18.02
N SER A 276 4.37 -0.07 -17.73
CA SER A 276 4.00 -1.05 -18.77
C SER A 276 2.72 -0.68 -19.52
N PHE A 277 1.93 0.27 -19.02
CA PHE A 277 0.59 0.59 -19.49
C PHE A 277 0.42 2.06 -19.83
N GLU A 278 1.03 2.96 -19.07
CA GLU A 278 0.91 4.41 -19.24
C GLU A 278 2.19 5.16 -18.82
N ALA A 279 2.31 6.42 -19.21
CA ALA A 279 3.43 7.25 -18.79
C ALA A 279 3.26 7.65 -17.31
N TYR A 280 4.36 7.73 -16.55
CA TYR A 280 4.35 8.08 -15.14
C TYR A 280 3.54 9.35 -14.83
N ARG A 281 3.66 10.37 -15.68
CA ARG A 281 2.92 11.64 -15.54
C ARG A 281 1.40 11.44 -15.63
N GLU A 282 0.93 10.52 -16.48
CA GLU A 282 -0.50 10.28 -16.67
C GLU A 282 -1.19 9.75 -15.41
N THR A 283 -0.45 9.06 -14.54
CA THR A 283 -0.97 8.58 -13.24
C THR A 283 -1.42 9.72 -12.32
N PHE A 284 -1.03 10.96 -12.61
CA PHE A 284 -1.41 12.17 -11.88
C PHE A 284 -2.27 13.12 -12.70
N ASP A 285 -1.97 13.26 -13.99
CA ASP A 285 -2.65 14.21 -14.86
C ASP A 285 -4.13 13.87 -15.05
N TYR A 286 -4.54 12.60 -14.93
CA TYR A 286 -5.95 12.25 -14.98
C TYR A 286 -6.74 12.84 -13.78
N ILE A 287 -6.11 13.02 -12.61
CA ILE A 287 -6.71 13.66 -11.45
C ILE A 287 -6.94 15.15 -11.75
N ASN A 288 -5.97 15.82 -12.39
CA ASN A 288 -6.10 17.21 -12.84
C ASN A 288 -7.23 17.42 -13.83
N ARG A 289 -7.56 16.39 -14.62
CA ARG A 289 -8.67 16.42 -15.62
C ARG A 289 -10.01 15.96 -15.04
N SER A 290 -10.08 15.65 -13.75
CA SER A 290 -11.30 15.17 -13.09
C SER A 290 -12.32 16.30 -12.85
N GLN A 291 -13.50 15.93 -12.38
CA GLN A 291 -14.55 16.88 -11.98
C GLN A 291 -14.38 17.40 -10.55
N LEU A 292 -13.30 17.05 -9.86
CA LEU A 292 -12.98 17.57 -8.54
C LEU A 292 -12.69 19.07 -8.62
N LYS A 293 -12.96 19.80 -7.54
CA LYS A 293 -12.61 21.22 -7.47
C LYS A 293 -11.08 21.40 -7.36
N PRO A 294 -10.54 22.57 -7.76
CA PRO A 294 -9.09 22.80 -7.71
C PRO A 294 -8.47 22.56 -6.32
N GLU A 295 -9.14 22.96 -5.25
CA GLU A 295 -8.71 22.71 -3.87
C GLU A 295 -8.75 21.22 -3.51
N GLU A 296 -9.74 20.47 -4.00
CA GLU A 296 -9.85 19.02 -3.80
C GLU A 296 -8.74 18.29 -4.57
N ILE A 297 -8.44 18.70 -5.79
CA ILE A 297 -7.33 18.16 -6.59
C ILE A 297 -6.01 18.34 -5.83
N GLN A 298 -5.73 19.54 -5.30
CA GLN A 298 -4.50 19.81 -4.55
C GLN A 298 -4.43 18.94 -3.28
N SER A 299 -5.55 18.76 -2.59
CA SER A 299 -5.64 17.92 -1.40
C SER A 299 -5.32 16.46 -1.74
N VAL A 300 -5.90 15.89 -2.81
CA VAL A 300 -5.63 14.53 -3.28
C VAL A 300 -4.17 14.36 -3.71
N LEU A 301 -3.65 15.32 -4.51
CA LEU A 301 -2.30 15.20 -5.07
C LEU A 301 -1.20 15.30 -4.00
N HIS A 302 -1.43 16.00 -2.88
CA HIS A 302 -0.37 16.29 -1.92
C HIS A 302 -0.81 16.36 -0.47
N GLU A 303 -1.78 17.22 -0.12
CA GLU A 303 -2.01 17.62 1.26
C GLU A 303 -2.49 16.47 2.14
N ASN A 304 -3.39 15.61 1.62
CA ASN A 304 -3.89 14.45 2.35
C ASN A 304 -2.74 13.51 2.73
N ALA A 305 -1.86 13.20 1.78
CA ALA A 305 -0.69 12.35 2.02
C ALA A 305 0.31 13.00 2.99
N ALA A 306 0.60 14.29 2.83
CA ALA A 306 1.49 15.03 3.70
C ALA A 306 0.97 15.03 5.15
N LYS A 307 -0.32 15.33 5.34
CA LYS A 307 -0.98 15.31 6.66
C LYS A 307 -0.99 13.91 7.26
N LEU A 308 -1.32 12.89 6.45
CA LEU A 308 -1.41 11.50 6.89
C LEU A 308 -0.08 10.97 7.40
N LEU A 309 1.01 11.29 6.70
CA LEU A 309 2.36 10.79 6.96
C LEU A 309 3.22 11.74 7.81
N GLY A 310 2.66 12.86 8.27
CA GLY A 310 3.42 13.87 9.04
C GLY A 310 4.55 14.53 8.24
N LEU A 311 4.41 14.61 6.90
CA LEU A 311 5.41 15.19 6.02
C LEU A 311 5.21 16.71 5.88
N PRO A 312 6.25 17.49 5.53
CA PRO A 312 6.09 18.91 5.24
C PRO A 312 5.09 19.15 4.10
N ILE A 313 4.21 20.13 4.30
CA ILE A 313 3.20 20.54 3.30
C ILE A 313 3.77 21.60 2.34
N SER A 314 4.88 22.24 2.72
CA SER A 314 5.54 23.32 1.96
C SER A 314 7.01 23.00 1.74
#